data_14d9596ddba4efaa6120fa1783ce24c4
#
_entry.id   14d9596ddba4efaa6120fa1783ce24c4
#
_cell.length_a   1.000
_cell.length_b   1.000
_cell.length_c   1.000
_cell.angle_alpha   90.00
_cell.angle_beta   90.00
_cell.angle_gamma   90.00
#
_symmetry.space_group_name_H-M   'P 1'
#
loop_
_entity.id
_entity.type
_entity.pdbx_description
1 polymer ?
#
loop_
_entity_poly.entity_id
_entity_poly.type
_entity_poly.pdbx_seq_one_letter_code
_entity_poly.pdbx_strand_id
1 'polypeptide(L)'
;MFQRFKSRFTRDPSPSQKAPGQAPESVRDAGGYFRPQSAEVLLATSERGQYLRQLWENSALPAGLYQQFYLDPLRQLCVRVQHVPATQEGIWSYRGGFIDLTLQFTACAVRLAKGHLLPPGMAPETQAAQSLLWQAVVFWAALSYHLPLLQQLEGELEDGHHWQPGLWIPERRFRFRFQAPGPELPVLYKTLLAARLLPEEAVTWLSLVPGAWQCLMLHLGGYPSSVPLTDSLLQSAAEQVQSPLLNPVKSSKPATDTRPSSPKPDPVIPLVTPGTASAPDTADDTRTLLSLFQAEE
;
A
#
# COMPACT_ATOMS: atom_id res chain seq x y z
N MET A 1 -10.36 29.20 -65.37
CA MET A 1 -9.12 28.40 -65.21
C MET A 1 -8.91 28.13 -63.73
N PHE A 2 -9.36 26.98 -63.28
CA PHE A 2 -9.27 26.59 -61.85
C PHE A 2 -8.15 25.57 -61.69
N GLN A 3 -7.09 25.93 -61.00
CA GLN A 3 -6.04 24.98 -60.61
C GLN A 3 -6.41 24.37 -59.24
N ARG A 4 -6.56 23.03 -59.25
CA ARG A 4 -6.78 22.22 -58.06
C ARG A 4 -5.47 22.07 -57.27
N PHE A 5 -5.41 22.58 -56.07
CA PHE A 5 -4.37 22.22 -55.10
C PHE A 5 -4.76 20.89 -54.41
N LYS A 6 -4.00 19.85 -54.69
CA LYS A 6 -4.01 18.59 -53.91
C LYS A 6 -3.08 18.77 -52.72
N SER A 7 -3.62 19.01 -51.53
CA SER A 7 -2.84 18.88 -50.31
C SER A 7 -2.71 17.40 -49.93
N ARG A 8 -1.49 16.90 -49.93
CA ARG A 8 -1.13 15.60 -49.36
C ARG A 8 -1.20 15.73 -47.83
N PHE A 9 -2.13 15.04 -47.18
CA PHE A 9 -2.11 14.78 -45.76
C PHE A 9 -0.97 13.80 -45.49
N THR A 10 0.15 14.29 -44.98
CA THR A 10 1.14 13.51 -44.28
C THR A 10 0.59 13.20 -42.91
N ARG A 11 0.40 11.93 -42.67
CA ARG A 11 -0.05 11.37 -41.38
C ARG A 11 1.13 11.51 -40.41
N ASP A 12 1.03 12.46 -39.46
CA ASP A 12 1.96 12.57 -38.35
C ASP A 12 1.90 11.28 -37.52
N PRO A 13 3.04 10.74 -37.08
CA PRO A 13 3.06 9.62 -36.16
C PRO A 13 2.50 10.08 -34.81
N SER A 14 1.56 9.31 -34.28
CA SER A 14 1.01 9.49 -32.92
C SER A 14 2.12 9.68 -31.90
N PRO A 15 1.97 10.62 -30.95
CA PRO A 15 2.94 10.78 -29.88
C PRO A 15 2.96 9.49 -29.06
N SER A 16 4.09 8.80 -29.04
CA SER A 16 4.40 7.77 -28.05
C SER A 16 4.05 8.31 -26.65
N GLN A 17 3.18 7.61 -25.94
CA GLN A 17 2.95 7.86 -24.52
C GLN A 17 4.29 7.74 -23.80
N LYS A 18 4.85 8.89 -23.46
CA LYS A 18 6.04 9.01 -22.63
C LYS A 18 5.64 8.50 -21.23
N ALA A 19 6.31 7.45 -20.76
CA ALA A 19 6.15 6.96 -19.39
C ALA A 19 6.31 8.12 -18.40
N PRO A 20 5.52 8.17 -17.30
CA PRO A 20 5.58 9.25 -16.32
C PRO A 20 6.99 9.39 -15.77
N GLY A 21 7.43 10.63 -15.67
CA GLY A 21 8.73 11.19 -15.28
C GLY A 21 9.73 10.26 -14.62
N GLN A 22 10.71 9.84 -15.39
CA GLN A 22 11.91 9.20 -14.82
C GLN A 22 12.61 10.20 -13.90
N ALA A 23 12.73 9.84 -12.62
CA ALA A 23 13.64 10.53 -11.69
C ALA A 23 15.03 10.66 -12.34
N PRO A 24 15.78 11.75 -12.04
CA PRO A 24 17.11 11.96 -12.63
C PRO A 24 17.92 10.66 -12.49
N GLU A 25 18.51 10.22 -13.60
CA GLU A 25 19.26 8.98 -13.67
C GLU A 25 20.30 8.93 -12.56
N SER A 26 19.99 8.24 -11.47
CA SER A 26 21.00 7.84 -10.51
C SER A 26 21.84 6.81 -11.24
N VAL A 27 22.99 7.23 -11.69
CA VAL A 27 23.91 6.42 -12.46
C VAL A 27 24.25 5.19 -11.64
N ARG A 28 23.87 3.99 -12.14
CA ARG A 28 24.44 2.75 -11.63
C ARG A 28 25.94 2.82 -11.90
N ASP A 29 26.75 2.50 -10.92
CA ASP A 29 28.17 2.28 -11.17
C ASP A 29 28.38 0.96 -11.92
N ALA A 30 29.65 0.69 -12.31
CA ALA A 30 30.04 -0.53 -13.03
C ALA A 30 29.67 -1.83 -12.28
N GLY A 31 29.42 -1.78 -10.96
CA GLY A 31 28.99 -2.89 -10.11
C GLY A 31 27.46 -3.03 -9.98
N GLY A 32 26.68 -2.14 -10.60
CA GLY A 32 25.22 -2.17 -10.53
C GLY A 32 24.63 -1.61 -9.23
N TYR A 33 25.45 -0.98 -8.38
CA TYR A 33 25.03 -0.34 -7.15
C TYR A 33 24.56 1.09 -7.37
N PHE A 34 23.59 1.51 -6.56
CA PHE A 34 23.09 2.88 -6.50
C PHE A 34 23.71 3.64 -5.33
N ARG A 35 23.88 4.93 -5.47
CA ARG A 35 24.23 5.80 -4.35
C ARG A 35 22.97 6.20 -3.60
N PRO A 36 23.00 6.17 -2.24
CA PRO A 36 21.91 6.74 -1.44
C PRO A 36 21.68 8.20 -1.78
N GLN A 37 20.43 8.60 -1.85
CA GLN A 37 20.04 10.00 -2.11
C GLN A 37 19.26 10.56 -0.94
N SER A 38 19.35 11.87 -0.74
CA SER A 38 18.56 12.59 0.27
C SER A 38 17.09 12.66 -0.13
N ALA A 39 16.21 12.92 0.85
CA ALA A 39 14.78 13.08 0.59
C ALA A 39 14.50 14.22 -0.39
N GLU A 40 15.23 15.31 -0.31
CA GLU A 40 15.09 16.48 -1.19
C GLU A 40 15.35 16.11 -2.64
N VAL A 41 16.41 15.34 -2.91
CA VAL A 41 16.74 14.87 -4.26
C VAL A 41 15.68 13.89 -4.76
N LEU A 42 15.28 12.94 -3.91
CA LEU A 42 14.24 11.97 -4.25
C LEU A 42 12.88 12.62 -4.54
N LEU A 43 12.55 13.74 -3.88
CA LEU A 43 11.30 14.46 -4.05
C LEU A 43 11.34 15.58 -5.09
N ALA A 44 12.50 15.87 -5.69
CA ALA A 44 12.70 17.03 -6.58
C ALA A 44 12.06 16.91 -7.98
N THR A 45 11.48 15.77 -8.35
CA THR A 45 10.85 15.67 -9.67
C THR A 45 9.61 16.55 -9.76
N SER A 46 9.30 17.06 -10.95
CA SER A 46 8.13 17.94 -11.18
C SER A 46 6.82 17.28 -10.76
N GLU A 47 6.68 15.98 -11.03
CA GLU A 47 5.49 15.20 -10.70
C GLU A 47 5.31 15.01 -9.20
N ARG A 48 6.40 14.63 -8.49
CA ARG A 48 6.38 14.53 -7.02
C ARG A 48 6.07 15.86 -6.35
N GLY A 49 6.65 16.94 -6.90
CA GLY A 49 6.35 18.31 -6.45
C GLY A 49 4.88 18.69 -6.64
N GLN A 50 4.20 18.19 -7.68
CA GLN A 50 2.76 18.39 -7.86
C GLN A 50 1.94 17.64 -6.80
N TYR A 51 2.27 16.37 -6.49
CA TYR A 51 1.58 15.62 -5.42
C TYR A 51 1.80 16.24 -4.04
N LEU A 52 3.02 16.70 -3.74
CA LEU A 52 3.31 17.41 -2.48
C LEU A 52 2.51 18.71 -2.36
N ARG A 53 2.35 19.45 -3.46
CA ARG A 53 1.51 20.66 -3.50
C ARG A 53 0.04 20.32 -3.28
N GLN A 54 -0.49 19.30 -3.98
CA GLN A 54 -1.87 18.83 -3.77
C GLN A 54 -2.10 18.38 -2.32
N LEU A 55 -1.13 17.69 -1.73
CA LEU A 55 -1.19 17.26 -0.34
C LEU A 55 -1.24 18.46 0.62
N TRP A 56 -0.38 19.46 0.38
CA TRP A 56 -0.39 20.71 1.13
C TRP A 56 -1.74 21.44 1.04
N GLU A 57 -2.25 21.67 -0.17
CA GLU A 57 -3.49 22.38 -0.43
C GLU A 57 -4.73 21.69 0.17
N ASN A 58 -4.67 20.36 0.33
CA ASN A 58 -5.79 19.58 0.87
C ASN A 58 -5.65 19.26 2.36
N SER A 59 -4.48 19.37 2.97
CA SER A 59 -4.26 19.05 4.38
C SER A 59 -4.92 20.03 5.36
N ALA A 60 -5.14 21.29 4.92
CA ALA A 60 -5.65 22.40 5.72
C ALA A 60 -4.83 22.68 7.01
N LEU A 61 -3.64 22.13 7.14
CA LEU A 61 -2.77 22.28 8.32
C LEU A 61 -1.96 23.59 8.24
N PRO A 62 -1.67 24.24 9.38
CA PRO A 62 -0.62 25.25 9.46
C PRO A 62 0.74 24.70 9.00
N ALA A 63 1.58 25.54 8.40
CA ALA A 63 2.84 25.11 7.77
C ALA A 63 3.74 24.27 8.68
N GLY A 64 3.89 24.63 9.96
CA GLY A 64 4.70 23.88 10.92
C GLY A 64 4.15 22.45 11.18
N LEU A 65 2.84 22.32 11.35
CA LEU A 65 2.20 21.03 11.57
C LEU A 65 2.20 20.16 10.29
N TYR A 66 2.02 20.77 9.12
CA TYR A 66 2.17 20.06 7.85
C TYR A 66 3.60 19.50 7.68
N GLN A 67 4.60 20.34 7.95
CA GLN A 67 5.99 19.92 7.94
C GLN A 67 6.21 18.68 8.82
N GLN A 68 5.80 18.77 10.09
CA GLN A 68 6.05 17.75 11.09
C GLN A 68 5.22 16.47 10.86
N PHE A 69 3.93 16.59 10.50
CA PHE A 69 3.01 15.47 10.49
C PHE A 69 2.82 14.84 9.11
N TYR A 70 3.18 15.52 8.04
CA TYR A 70 3.02 15.02 6.67
C TYR A 70 4.36 14.90 5.95
N LEU A 71 5.11 16.01 5.87
CA LEU A 71 6.29 16.06 5.03
C LEU A 71 7.47 15.28 5.63
N ASP A 72 7.70 15.36 6.92
CA ASP A 72 8.79 14.63 7.57
C ASP A 72 8.58 13.11 7.56
N PRO A 73 7.38 12.54 7.85
CA PRO A 73 7.11 11.13 7.60
C PRO A 73 7.35 10.68 6.16
N LEU A 74 6.94 11.49 5.16
CA LEU A 74 7.23 11.20 3.76
C LEU A 74 8.72 11.22 3.44
N ARG A 75 9.47 12.20 3.94
CA ARG A 75 10.93 12.27 3.80
C ARG A 75 11.60 11.06 4.43
N GLN A 76 11.17 10.67 5.63
CA GLN A 76 11.66 9.49 6.32
C GLN A 76 11.39 8.20 5.54
N LEU A 77 10.22 8.08 4.91
CA LEU A 77 9.94 6.96 4.02
C LEU A 77 10.87 6.98 2.80
N CYS A 78 10.98 8.12 2.11
CA CYS A 78 11.78 8.25 0.89
C CYS A 78 13.24 7.80 1.10
N VAL A 79 13.90 8.26 2.18
CA VAL A 79 15.30 7.89 2.45
C VAL A 79 15.48 6.42 2.81
N ARG A 80 14.44 5.74 3.31
CA ARG A 80 14.46 4.32 3.64
C ARG A 80 14.17 3.42 2.43
N VAL A 81 13.33 3.87 1.50
CA VAL A 81 12.96 3.08 0.33
C VAL A 81 13.82 3.41 -0.89
N GLN A 82 14.39 4.62 -0.97
CA GLN A 82 15.21 5.04 -2.08
C GLN A 82 14.50 4.87 -3.44
N HIS A 83 15.13 4.24 -4.40
CA HIS A 83 14.63 4.07 -5.78
C HIS A 83 13.90 2.75 -6.03
N VAL A 84 13.41 2.07 -4.99
CA VAL A 84 12.76 0.77 -5.24
C VAL A 84 11.46 0.93 -6.03
N PRO A 85 11.15 -0.03 -6.91
CA PRO A 85 9.83 -0.14 -7.53
C PRO A 85 8.80 -0.64 -6.51
N ALA A 86 7.52 -0.41 -6.76
CA ALA A 86 6.47 -0.96 -5.91
C ALA A 86 6.13 -2.42 -6.25
N THR A 87 6.30 -2.80 -7.52
CA THR A 87 5.94 -4.14 -8.04
C THR A 87 7.00 -4.61 -9.03
N GLN A 88 7.05 -5.92 -9.26
CA GLN A 88 7.95 -6.50 -10.26
C GLN A 88 7.47 -6.20 -11.69
N GLU A 89 6.16 -6.15 -11.90
CA GLU A 89 5.52 -5.93 -13.19
C GLU A 89 4.40 -4.89 -13.07
N GLY A 90 3.95 -4.35 -14.21
CA GLY A 90 2.87 -3.37 -14.27
C GLY A 90 3.34 -1.93 -14.17
N ILE A 91 2.39 -1.02 -13.94
CA ILE A 91 2.61 0.43 -14.03
C ILE A 91 3.55 1.00 -12.95
N TRP A 92 3.76 0.28 -11.85
CA TRP A 92 4.58 0.68 -10.71
C TRP A 92 5.91 -0.07 -10.63
N SER A 93 6.32 -0.77 -11.71
CA SER A 93 7.54 -1.59 -11.75
C SER A 93 8.82 -0.80 -12.08
N TYR A 94 8.73 0.50 -12.31
CA TYR A 94 9.87 1.34 -12.61
C TYR A 94 10.57 1.83 -11.34
N ARG A 95 11.79 2.34 -11.50
CA ARG A 95 12.62 2.85 -10.41
C ARG A 95 11.98 4.07 -9.76
N GLY A 96 11.81 4.00 -8.43
CA GLY A 96 11.13 5.03 -7.65
C GLY A 96 9.59 4.89 -7.67
N GLY A 97 9.06 3.86 -8.35
CA GLY A 97 7.62 3.62 -8.43
C GLY A 97 6.94 3.48 -7.08
N PHE A 98 7.66 3.03 -6.05
CA PHE A 98 7.10 2.97 -4.69
C PHE A 98 6.84 4.36 -4.11
N ILE A 99 7.77 5.30 -4.29
CA ILE A 99 7.59 6.70 -3.83
C ILE A 99 6.43 7.34 -4.61
N ASP A 100 6.38 7.16 -5.92
CA ASP A 100 5.36 7.76 -6.78
C ASP A 100 3.97 7.22 -6.46
N LEU A 101 3.82 5.91 -6.28
CA LEU A 101 2.58 5.27 -5.82
C LEU A 101 2.15 5.84 -4.47
N THR A 102 3.06 5.94 -3.50
CA THR A 102 2.73 6.44 -2.15
C THR A 102 2.31 7.90 -2.17
N LEU A 103 3.00 8.76 -2.93
CA LEU A 103 2.66 10.19 -3.05
C LEU A 103 1.31 10.39 -3.74
N GLN A 104 1.07 9.70 -4.85
CA GLN A 104 -0.19 9.78 -5.56
C GLN A 104 -1.35 9.29 -4.69
N PHE A 105 -1.16 8.18 -4.00
CA PHE A 105 -2.16 7.59 -3.14
C PHE A 105 -2.49 8.48 -1.95
N THR A 106 -1.49 8.98 -1.22
CA THR A 106 -1.70 9.87 -0.07
C THR A 106 -2.36 11.18 -0.47
N ALA A 107 -1.93 11.80 -1.58
CA ALA A 107 -2.56 13.01 -2.11
C ALA A 107 -4.02 12.78 -2.49
N CYS A 108 -4.33 11.63 -3.12
CA CYS A 108 -5.69 11.25 -3.48
C CYS A 108 -6.55 11.01 -2.22
N ALA A 109 -6.09 10.23 -1.25
CA ALA A 109 -6.82 9.92 -0.03
C ALA A 109 -7.14 11.18 0.79
N VAL A 110 -6.16 12.08 0.98
CA VAL A 110 -6.37 13.35 1.71
C VAL A 110 -7.34 14.27 0.95
N ARG A 111 -7.24 14.34 -0.38
CA ARG A 111 -8.20 15.11 -1.21
C ARG A 111 -9.61 14.57 -1.07
N LEU A 112 -9.81 13.26 -1.09
CA LEU A 112 -11.12 12.64 -0.86
C LEU A 112 -11.64 12.94 0.55
N ALA A 113 -10.78 12.79 1.57
CA ALA A 113 -11.16 13.05 2.96
C ALA A 113 -11.63 14.50 3.21
N LYS A 114 -11.06 15.48 2.50
CA LYS A 114 -11.44 16.89 2.61
C LYS A 114 -12.92 17.14 2.28
N GLY A 115 -13.53 16.31 1.44
CA GLY A 115 -14.95 16.39 1.08
C GLY A 115 -15.90 15.84 2.14
N HIS A 116 -15.41 15.33 3.25
CA HIS A 116 -16.20 14.65 4.27
C HIS A 116 -15.99 15.23 5.67
N LEU A 117 -17.06 15.22 6.47
CA LEU A 117 -16.98 15.53 7.90
C LEU A 117 -16.70 14.25 8.69
N LEU A 118 -15.58 14.20 9.40
CA LEU A 118 -15.12 13.07 10.18
C LEU A 118 -15.08 13.40 11.68
N PRO A 119 -15.44 12.45 12.56
CA PRO A 119 -16.09 11.17 12.24
C PRO A 119 -17.58 11.34 11.96
N PRO A 120 -18.21 10.49 11.14
CA PRO A 120 -19.63 10.57 10.85
C PRO A 120 -20.47 10.39 12.13
N GLY A 121 -21.62 11.10 12.21
CA GLY A 121 -22.58 10.95 13.31
C GLY A 121 -22.25 11.74 14.57
N MET A 122 -21.12 12.46 14.61
CA MET A 122 -20.81 13.39 15.70
C MET A 122 -21.44 14.76 15.46
N ALA A 123 -21.60 15.54 16.55
CA ALA A 123 -22.09 16.93 16.42
C ALA A 123 -21.16 17.76 15.53
N PRO A 124 -21.71 18.67 14.71
CA PRO A 124 -20.92 19.48 13.77
C PRO A 124 -19.75 20.25 14.41
N GLU A 125 -19.93 20.72 15.64
CA GLU A 125 -18.91 21.44 16.41
C GLU A 125 -17.72 20.53 16.74
N THR A 126 -18.02 19.27 17.12
CA THR A 126 -17.00 18.24 17.39
C THR A 126 -16.26 17.87 16.13
N GLN A 127 -16.99 17.67 15.02
CA GLN A 127 -16.37 17.37 13.72
C GLN A 127 -15.46 18.52 13.26
N ALA A 128 -15.89 19.76 13.42
CA ALA A 128 -15.08 20.93 13.08
C ALA A 128 -13.81 21.02 13.95
N ALA A 129 -13.93 20.81 15.26
CA ALA A 129 -12.81 20.85 16.21
C ALA A 129 -11.77 19.74 15.96
N GLN A 130 -12.19 18.58 15.47
CA GLN A 130 -11.34 17.42 15.25
C GLN A 130 -10.95 17.20 13.80
N SER A 131 -11.40 18.06 12.86
CA SER A 131 -11.25 17.86 11.42
C SER A 131 -9.80 17.64 10.98
N LEU A 132 -8.88 18.44 11.47
CA LEU A 132 -7.44 18.36 11.14
C LEU A 132 -6.82 17.04 11.62
N LEU A 133 -7.21 16.58 12.81
CA LEU A 133 -6.73 15.33 13.37
C LEU A 133 -7.25 14.13 12.57
N TRP A 134 -8.52 14.11 12.21
CA TRP A 134 -9.08 13.03 11.40
C TRP A 134 -8.52 13.00 9.97
N GLN A 135 -8.24 14.15 9.38
CA GLN A 135 -7.52 14.19 8.10
C GLN A 135 -6.10 13.63 8.21
N ALA A 136 -5.40 13.92 9.32
CA ALA A 136 -4.09 13.32 9.59
C ALA A 136 -4.18 11.80 9.77
N VAL A 137 -5.22 11.27 10.41
CA VAL A 137 -5.48 9.82 10.49
C VAL A 137 -5.57 9.19 9.10
N VAL A 138 -6.36 9.80 8.19
CA VAL A 138 -6.45 9.31 6.81
C VAL A 138 -5.10 9.36 6.11
N PHE A 139 -4.33 10.43 6.29
CA PHE A 139 -2.98 10.54 5.72
C PHE A 139 -2.06 9.42 6.22
N TRP A 140 -1.98 9.16 7.53
CA TRP A 140 -1.09 8.12 8.08
C TRP A 140 -1.56 6.70 7.72
N ALA A 141 -2.87 6.47 7.67
CA ALA A 141 -3.42 5.22 7.16
C ALA A 141 -3.03 5.02 5.68
N ALA A 142 -3.13 6.08 4.86
CA ALA A 142 -2.73 6.06 3.47
C ALA A 142 -1.20 5.87 3.31
N LEU A 143 -0.37 6.60 4.07
CA LEU A 143 1.09 6.47 4.05
C LEU A 143 1.55 5.03 4.31
N SER A 144 0.83 4.33 5.20
CA SER A 144 1.13 2.95 5.58
C SER A 144 0.53 1.89 4.65
N TYR A 145 -0.37 2.27 3.74
CA TYR A 145 -1.19 1.33 2.97
C TYR A 145 -0.35 0.37 2.12
N HIS A 146 0.66 0.90 1.42
CA HIS A 146 1.50 0.13 0.49
C HIS A 146 2.78 -0.45 1.11
N LEU A 147 3.06 -0.20 2.40
CA LEU A 147 4.26 -0.71 3.06
C LEU A 147 4.45 -2.24 2.96
N PRO A 148 3.39 -3.08 2.96
CA PRO A 148 3.54 -4.52 2.76
C PRO A 148 4.26 -4.93 1.48
N LEU A 149 4.18 -4.11 0.41
CA LEU A 149 4.86 -4.40 -0.85
C LEU A 149 6.39 -4.47 -0.71
N LEU A 150 6.96 -3.74 0.26
CA LEU A 150 8.40 -3.73 0.52
C LEU A 150 8.92 -5.08 1.05
N GLN A 151 8.04 -5.94 1.57
CA GLN A 151 8.42 -7.29 2.01
C GLN A 151 8.91 -8.16 0.85
N GLN A 152 8.50 -7.85 -0.38
CA GLN A 152 8.91 -8.59 -1.58
C GLN A 152 10.30 -8.20 -2.09
N LEU A 153 10.95 -7.25 -1.43
CA LEU A 153 12.24 -6.72 -1.82
C LEU A 153 13.33 -7.14 -0.82
N GLU A 154 14.47 -7.45 -1.37
CA GLU A 154 15.72 -7.68 -0.63
C GLU A 154 16.78 -6.75 -1.18
N GLY A 155 17.50 -6.08 -0.31
CA GLY A 155 18.62 -5.23 -0.66
C GLY A 155 19.95 -5.75 -0.12
N GLU A 156 21.02 -5.28 -0.75
CA GLU A 156 22.40 -5.56 -0.38
C GLU A 156 23.21 -4.28 -0.47
N LEU A 157 24.03 -4.01 0.53
CA LEU A 157 25.01 -2.94 0.52
C LEU A 157 26.30 -3.39 -0.21
N GLU A 158 27.14 -2.44 -0.63
CA GLU A 158 28.36 -2.73 -1.37
C GLU A 158 29.40 -3.58 -0.59
N ASP A 159 29.28 -3.62 0.73
CA ASP A 159 30.09 -4.44 1.62
C ASP A 159 29.51 -5.85 1.86
N GLY A 160 28.43 -6.21 1.16
CA GLY A 160 27.76 -7.50 1.27
C GLY A 160 26.74 -7.62 2.41
N HIS A 161 26.58 -6.57 3.24
CA HIS A 161 25.56 -6.59 4.28
C HIS A 161 24.16 -6.48 3.71
N HIS A 162 23.21 -7.14 4.38
CA HIS A 162 21.80 -7.07 4.00
C HIS A 162 21.22 -5.65 4.27
N TRP A 163 20.41 -5.16 3.34
CA TRP A 163 19.61 -3.97 3.48
C TRP A 163 18.14 -4.30 3.22
N GLN A 164 17.26 -4.00 4.19
CA GLN A 164 15.83 -4.15 3.99
C GLN A 164 15.21 -2.79 3.68
N PRO A 165 14.72 -2.55 2.44
CA PRO A 165 14.02 -1.33 2.08
C PRO A 165 12.87 -1.03 3.03
N GLY A 166 12.80 0.24 3.48
CA GLY A 166 11.78 0.70 4.43
C GLY A 166 12.18 0.59 5.90
N LEU A 167 12.97 -0.41 6.32
CA LEU A 167 13.34 -0.58 7.72
C LEU A 167 14.44 0.38 8.17
N TRP A 168 15.50 0.53 7.37
CA TRP A 168 16.58 1.48 7.68
C TRP A 168 17.13 2.15 6.44
N ILE A 169 17.80 3.26 6.64
CA ILE A 169 18.40 4.07 5.59
C ILE A 169 19.68 3.36 5.12
N PRO A 170 19.92 3.16 3.82
CA PRO A 170 21.18 2.62 3.36
C PRO A 170 22.29 3.68 3.54
N GLU A 171 23.34 3.35 4.29
CA GLU A 171 24.46 4.26 4.57
C GLU A 171 25.53 4.22 3.47
N ARG A 172 25.52 3.18 2.65
CA ARG A 172 26.48 2.92 1.58
C ARG A 172 25.75 2.68 0.27
N ARG A 173 26.50 2.49 -0.82
CA ARG A 173 25.95 2.07 -2.09
C ARG A 173 25.18 0.77 -1.91
N PHE A 174 24.04 0.66 -2.58
CA PHE A 174 23.10 -0.45 -2.41
C PHE A 174 22.58 -0.94 -3.76
N ARG A 175 22.15 -2.18 -3.79
CA ARG A 175 21.35 -2.78 -4.86
C ARG A 175 20.16 -3.50 -4.25
N PHE A 176 19.17 -3.78 -5.06
CA PHE A 176 17.97 -4.50 -4.61
C PHE A 176 17.47 -5.44 -5.69
N ARG A 177 16.73 -6.45 -5.27
CA ARG A 177 16.03 -7.41 -6.12
C ARG A 177 14.70 -7.80 -5.49
N PHE A 178 13.78 -8.28 -6.33
CA PHE A 178 12.61 -8.99 -5.81
C PHE A 178 13.05 -10.38 -5.36
N GLN A 179 12.59 -10.78 -4.19
CA GLN A 179 12.82 -12.11 -3.64
C GLN A 179 11.65 -13.05 -3.97
N ALA A 180 11.91 -14.35 -3.93
CA ALA A 180 10.85 -15.33 -4.02
C ALA A 180 9.86 -15.16 -2.86
N PRO A 181 8.55 -15.48 -3.07
CA PRO A 181 7.57 -15.41 -2.01
C PRO A 181 8.01 -16.25 -0.79
N GLY A 182 8.21 -15.56 0.32
CA GLY A 182 8.50 -16.16 1.62
C GLY A 182 7.24 -16.25 2.50
N PRO A 183 7.37 -16.56 3.79
CA PRO A 183 6.25 -16.49 4.71
C PRO A 183 5.69 -15.05 4.73
N GLU A 184 4.42 -14.93 4.37
CA GLU A 184 3.76 -13.64 4.30
C GLU A 184 3.35 -13.19 5.71
N LEU A 185 3.96 -12.12 6.19
CA LEU A 185 3.61 -11.44 7.44
C LEU A 185 3.28 -9.95 7.16
N PRO A 186 2.38 -9.66 6.21
CA PRO A 186 2.21 -8.31 5.69
C PRO A 186 1.75 -7.32 6.76
N VAL A 187 0.92 -7.77 7.70
CA VAL A 187 0.39 -6.93 8.79
C VAL A 187 1.49 -6.55 9.78
N LEU A 188 2.27 -7.53 10.25
CA LEU A 188 3.36 -7.28 11.19
C LEU A 188 4.43 -6.39 10.58
N TYR A 189 4.78 -6.65 9.33
CA TYR A 189 5.74 -5.85 8.59
C TYR A 189 5.27 -4.41 8.40
N LYS A 190 4.02 -4.22 7.97
CA LYS A 190 3.37 -2.91 7.85
C LYS A 190 3.42 -2.12 9.17
N THR A 191 3.01 -2.77 10.28
CA THR A 191 2.96 -2.12 11.59
C THR A 191 4.35 -1.69 12.05
N LEU A 192 5.38 -2.54 11.87
CA LEU A 192 6.75 -2.22 12.22
C LEU A 192 7.29 -1.01 11.42
N LEU A 193 7.03 -0.96 10.11
CA LEU A 193 7.45 0.15 9.28
C LEU A 193 6.69 1.44 9.61
N ALA A 194 5.37 1.35 9.80
CA ALA A 194 4.53 2.50 10.11
C ALA A 194 4.92 3.15 11.45
N ALA A 195 5.26 2.33 12.47
CA ALA A 195 5.72 2.84 13.77
C ALA A 195 7.02 3.66 13.67
N ARG A 196 7.86 3.41 12.64
CA ARG A 196 9.08 4.20 12.41
C ARG A 196 8.83 5.52 11.66
N LEU A 197 7.67 5.68 11.07
CA LEU A 197 7.30 6.85 10.30
C LEU A 197 6.41 7.81 11.09
N LEU A 198 5.70 7.31 12.10
CA LEU A 198 4.79 8.11 12.93
C LEU A 198 5.59 8.94 13.93
N PRO A 199 5.52 10.29 13.89
CA PRO A 199 6.19 11.14 14.87
C PRO A 199 5.62 10.93 16.28
N GLU A 200 6.45 11.09 17.32
CA GLU A 200 6.03 10.94 18.71
C GLU A 200 4.94 11.97 19.09
N GLU A 201 5.07 13.20 18.61
CA GLU A 201 4.08 14.26 18.82
C GLU A 201 2.74 13.95 18.16
N ALA A 202 2.76 13.21 17.05
CA ALA A 202 1.54 12.73 16.41
C ALA A 202 0.82 11.70 17.27
N VAL A 203 1.56 10.79 17.91
CA VAL A 203 1.01 9.83 18.87
C VAL A 203 0.35 10.56 20.04
N THR A 204 1.03 11.56 20.59
CA THR A 204 0.49 12.41 21.67
C THR A 204 -0.77 13.13 21.23
N TRP A 205 -0.78 13.72 20.02
CA TRP A 205 -1.96 14.40 19.48
C TRP A 205 -3.14 13.45 19.27
N LEU A 206 -2.89 12.27 18.70
CA LEU A 206 -3.91 11.24 18.49
C LEU A 206 -4.52 10.73 19.79
N SER A 207 -3.71 10.64 20.87
CA SER A 207 -4.19 10.15 22.17
C SER A 207 -5.26 11.03 22.81
N LEU A 208 -5.36 12.30 22.38
CA LEU A 208 -6.41 13.23 22.82
C LEU A 208 -7.79 12.86 22.30
N VAL A 209 -7.87 12.05 21.23
CA VAL A 209 -9.13 11.58 20.62
C VAL A 209 -9.08 10.06 20.47
N PRO A 210 -9.52 9.30 21.49
CA PRO A 210 -9.40 7.83 21.49
C PRO A 210 -9.97 7.14 20.24
N GLY A 211 -11.08 7.65 19.67
CA GLY A 211 -11.68 7.11 18.46
C GLY A 211 -10.77 7.26 17.23
N ALA A 212 -10.02 8.36 17.12
CA ALA A 212 -9.05 8.59 16.03
C ALA A 212 -7.84 7.67 16.18
N TRP A 213 -7.33 7.55 17.40
CA TRP A 213 -6.26 6.60 17.72
C TRP A 213 -6.65 5.16 17.37
N GLN A 214 -7.83 4.70 17.83
CA GLN A 214 -8.34 3.38 17.52
C GLN A 214 -8.49 3.15 16.02
N CYS A 215 -9.05 4.12 15.30
CA CYS A 215 -9.20 4.06 13.84
C CYS A 215 -7.85 3.83 13.15
N LEU A 216 -6.82 4.61 13.50
CA LEU A 216 -5.48 4.45 12.92
C LEU A 216 -4.89 3.08 13.27
N MET A 217 -4.98 2.64 14.53
CA MET A 217 -4.44 1.35 14.96
C MET A 217 -5.07 0.16 14.22
N LEU A 218 -6.38 0.21 13.97
CA LEU A 218 -7.07 -0.81 13.17
C LEU A 218 -6.55 -0.83 11.72
N HIS A 219 -6.40 0.34 11.10
CA HIS A 219 -5.80 0.43 9.76
C HIS A 219 -4.38 -0.14 9.72
N LEU A 220 -3.53 0.18 10.70
CA LEU A 220 -2.17 -0.36 10.79
C LEU A 220 -2.17 -1.86 11.01
N GLY A 221 -3.09 -2.37 11.83
CA GLY A 221 -3.28 -3.79 12.10
C GLY A 221 -3.95 -4.57 10.97
N GLY A 222 -4.35 -3.92 9.87
CA GLY A 222 -5.03 -4.60 8.76
C GLY A 222 -6.47 -5.02 9.06
N TYR A 223 -7.08 -4.44 10.09
CA TYR A 223 -8.47 -4.66 10.45
C TYR A 223 -9.39 -3.59 9.85
N PRO A 224 -10.67 -3.91 9.63
CA PRO A 224 -11.66 -2.89 9.30
C PRO A 224 -11.66 -1.76 10.33
N SER A 225 -11.77 -0.54 9.86
CA SER A 225 -11.76 0.64 10.73
C SER A 225 -13.01 0.71 11.59
N SER A 226 -12.88 1.34 12.78
CA SER A 226 -14.03 1.75 13.58
C SER A 226 -14.88 2.84 12.89
N VAL A 227 -14.38 3.46 11.83
CA VAL A 227 -15.04 4.47 11.01
C VAL A 227 -15.06 3.98 9.55
N PRO A 228 -16.11 3.26 9.09
CA PRO A 228 -16.15 2.65 7.74
C PRO A 228 -15.94 3.64 6.59
N LEU A 229 -16.24 4.92 6.80
CA LEU A 229 -15.97 5.97 5.81
C LEU A 229 -14.47 6.05 5.49
N THR A 230 -13.58 5.89 6.47
CA THR A 230 -12.14 5.93 6.21
C THR A 230 -11.68 4.76 5.36
N ASP A 231 -12.24 3.56 5.56
CA ASP A 231 -11.98 2.40 4.70
C ASP A 231 -12.42 2.67 3.25
N SER A 232 -13.63 3.24 3.07
CA SER A 232 -14.17 3.58 1.75
C SER A 232 -13.32 4.64 1.03
N LEU A 233 -12.80 5.64 1.76
CA LEU A 233 -11.90 6.66 1.20
C LEU A 233 -10.58 6.06 0.71
N LEU A 234 -9.97 5.16 1.51
CA LEU A 234 -8.74 4.47 1.12
C LEU A 234 -8.98 3.52 -0.05
N GLN A 235 -10.10 2.81 -0.06
CA GLN A 235 -10.48 1.94 -1.17
C GLN A 235 -10.64 2.74 -2.47
N SER A 236 -11.40 3.86 -2.43
CA SER A 236 -11.58 4.74 -3.59
C SER A 236 -10.26 5.35 -4.08
N ALA A 237 -9.36 5.71 -3.16
CA ALA A 237 -8.03 6.17 -3.52
C ALA A 237 -7.21 5.05 -4.19
N ALA A 238 -7.30 3.81 -3.68
CA ALA A 238 -6.61 2.65 -4.24
C ALA A 238 -7.06 2.34 -5.68
N GLU A 239 -8.36 2.45 -5.95
CA GLU A 239 -8.93 2.30 -7.29
C GLU A 239 -8.39 3.39 -8.24
N GLN A 240 -8.40 4.66 -7.82
CA GLN A 240 -7.94 5.78 -8.65
C GLN A 240 -6.46 5.68 -9.03
N VAL A 241 -5.60 5.16 -8.14
CA VAL A 241 -4.17 4.99 -8.41
C VAL A 241 -3.83 3.63 -9.01
N GLN A 242 -4.82 2.79 -9.26
CA GLN A 242 -4.60 1.41 -9.71
C GLN A 242 -3.64 0.66 -8.79
N SER A 243 -3.97 0.66 -7.50
CA SER A 243 -3.15 0.03 -6.46
C SER A 243 -2.92 -1.45 -6.74
N PRO A 244 -1.68 -1.93 -6.68
CA PRO A 244 -1.37 -3.34 -6.88
C PRO A 244 -1.96 -4.27 -5.80
N LEU A 245 -2.36 -3.71 -4.66
CA LEU A 245 -2.99 -4.48 -3.58
C LEU A 245 -4.47 -4.82 -3.85
N LEU A 246 -5.12 -4.17 -4.81
CA LEU A 246 -6.50 -4.50 -5.22
C LEU A 246 -6.57 -5.78 -6.06
N ASN A 247 -5.55 -5.99 -6.90
CA ASN A 247 -5.45 -7.14 -7.78
C ASN A 247 -4.10 -7.82 -7.54
N PRO A 248 -3.94 -8.62 -6.46
CA PRO A 248 -2.71 -9.35 -6.28
C PRO A 248 -2.54 -10.29 -7.47
N VAL A 249 -1.50 -10.04 -8.28
CA VAL A 249 -1.12 -10.95 -9.37
C VAL A 249 -0.86 -12.30 -8.72
N LYS A 250 -1.76 -13.26 -8.98
CA LYS A 250 -1.53 -14.66 -8.59
C LYS A 250 -0.29 -15.08 -9.35
N SER A 251 0.83 -15.25 -8.64
CA SER A 251 2.04 -15.85 -9.20
C SER A 251 1.64 -17.08 -9.96
N SER A 252 1.74 -17.04 -11.28
CA SER A 252 1.50 -18.19 -12.14
C SER A 252 2.47 -19.28 -11.70
N LYS A 253 1.93 -20.34 -11.08
CA LYS A 253 2.66 -21.60 -10.94
C LYS A 253 3.23 -21.96 -12.30
N PRO A 254 4.50 -22.38 -12.40
CA PRO A 254 5.01 -22.91 -13.65
C PRO A 254 4.11 -24.08 -14.08
N ALA A 255 3.62 -23.99 -15.30
CA ALA A 255 2.83 -25.05 -15.91
C ALA A 255 3.67 -26.32 -15.90
N THR A 256 3.28 -27.28 -15.06
CA THR A 256 3.83 -28.65 -15.13
C THR A 256 3.30 -29.25 -16.42
N ASP A 257 4.21 -29.55 -17.32
CA ASP A 257 3.97 -30.31 -18.54
C ASP A 257 3.14 -31.57 -18.25
N THR A 258 1.87 -31.50 -18.55
CA THR A 258 1.02 -32.69 -18.52
C THR A 258 1.10 -33.35 -19.88
N ARG A 259 1.98 -34.34 -19.99
CA ARG A 259 2.03 -35.31 -21.09
C ARG A 259 0.69 -36.03 -21.17
N PRO A 260 0.04 -36.14 -22.33
CA PRO A 260 -1.24 -36.85 -22.46
C PRO A 260 -1.02 -38.34 -22.32
N SER A 261 -1.63 -38.94 -21.31
CA SER A 261 -1.76 -40.39 -21.19
C SER A 261 -3.10 -40.84 -21.78
N SER A 262 -3.02 -41.87 -22.60
CA SER A 262 -4.07 -42.56 -23.33
C SER A 262 -5.21 -43.13 -22.44
N PRO A 263 -6.41 -43.33 -22.99
CA PRO A 263 -7.55 -43.81 -22.23
C PRO A 263 -7.49 -45.33 -21.97
N LYS A 264 -7.88 -45.73 -20.78
CA LYS A 264 -8.16 -47.12 -20.43
C LYS A 264 -9.60 -47.25 -19.95
N PRO A 265 -10.27 -48.41 -20.25
CA PRO A 265 -11.70 -48.54 -20.22
C PRO A 265 -12.29 -48.77 -18.82
N ASP A 266 -13.60 -48.46 -18.71
CA ASP A 266 -14.44 -48.60 -17.53
C ASP A 266 -14.56 -50.04 -17.00
N PRO A 267 -14.79 -50.21 -15.68
CA PRO A 267 -15.58 -51.31 -15.18
C PRO A 267 -16.79 -50.82 -14.36
N VAL A 268 -17.91 -51.23 -14.82
CA VAL A 268 -19.19 -51.67 -14.22
C VAL A 268 -19.41 -51.38 -12.71
N ILE A 269 -20.55 -50.71 -12.46
CA ILE A 269 -21.19 -50.44 -11.18
C ILE A 269 -21.81 -51.74 -10.60
N PRO A 270 -21.85 -51.91 -9.28
CA PRO A 270 -23.02 -52.46 -8.60
C PRO A 270 -23.66 -51.47 -7.62
N LEU A 271 -24.92 -51.37 -7.75
CA LEU A 271 -25.94 -50.71 -6.96
C LEU A 271 -26.01 -51.32 -5.54
N VAL A 272 -25.90 -50.50 -4.47
CA VAL A 272 -26.33 -50.86 -3.12
C VAL A 272 -27.06 -49.69 -2.47
N THR A 273 -28.23 -49.98 -1.97
CA THR A 273 -29.28 -49.19 -1.34
C THR A 273 -28.90 -48.62 0.04
N PRO A 274 -29.68 -47.65 0.59
CA PRO A 274 -29.25 -46.70 1.58
C PRO A 274 -29.39 -47.19 3.02
N GLY A 275 -28.36 -46.90 3.82
CA GLY A 275 -28.38 -47.06 5.27
C GLY A 275 -28.44 -45.70 5.97
N THR A 276 -29.44 -45.57 6.79
CA THR A 276 -29.71 -44.45 7.71
C THR A 276 -28.54 -44.25 8.66
N ALA A 277 -28.00 -43.03 8.75
CA ALA A 277 -27.08 -42.66 9.78
C ALA A 277 -27.56 -41.36 10.48
N SER A 278 -27.74 -41.45 11.78
CA SER A 278 -28.19 -40.46 12.73
C SER A 278 -27.22 -39.27 12.81
N ALA A 279 -27.80 -38.08 13.01
CA ALA A 279 -27.08 -36.85 13.32
C ALA A 279 -26.46 -36.93 14.73
N PRO A 280 -25.27 -36.32 14.97
CA PRO A 280 -24.75 -36.18 16.32
C PRO A 280 -25.42 -35.00 17.04
N ASP A 281 -25.77 -35.27 18.27
CA ASP A 281 -26.45 -34.41 19.21
C ASP A 281 -25.50 -33.27 19.74
N THR A 282 -25.80 -32.02 19.36
CA THR A 282 -25.04 -30.83 19.79
C THR A 282 -25.41 -30.31 21.21
N ALA A 283 -26.14 -31.12 21.99
CA ALA A 283 -26.61 -30.72 23.33
C ALA A 283 -25.58 -30.97 24.47
N ASP A 284 -24.57 -31.81 24.25
CA ASP A 284 -23.62 -32.20 25.33
C ASP A 284 -22.42 -31.25 25.46
N ASP A 285 -22.01 -30.57 24.37
CA ASP A 285 -20.87 -29.64 24.41
C ASP A 285 -21.16 -28.33 25.16
N THR A 286 -22.44 -27.91 25.15
CA THR A 286 -22.86 -26.68 25.85
C THR A 286 -22.94 -26.87 27.37
N ARG A 287 -23.23 -28.10 27.84
CA ARG A 287 -23.27 -28.43 29.26
C ARG A 287 -21.90 -28.51 29.91
N THR A 288 -20.92 -28.97 29.16
CA THR A 288 -19.52 -29.08 29.61
C THR A 288 -18.87 -27.70 29.75
N LEU A 289 -19.21 -26.73 28.92
CA LEU A 289 -18.73 -25.36 29.02
C LEU A 289 -19.34 -24.59 30.19
N LEU A 290 -20.60 -24.82 30.51
CA LEU A 290 -21.28 -24.19 31.64
C LEU A 290 -20.81 -24.69 33.02
N SER A 291 -20.33 -25.95 33.10
CA SER A 291 -19.80 -26.49 34.36
C SER A 291 -18.41 -25.92 34.74
N LEU A 292 -17.68 -25.38 33.80
CA LEU A 292 -16.36 -24.76 34.06
C LEU A 292 -16.47 -23.35 34.68
N PHE A 293 -17.63 -22.70 34.59
CA PHE A 293 -17.85 -21.36 35.13
C PHE A 293 -18.58 -21.35 36.50
N GLN A 294 -18.95 -22.53 37.07
CA GLN A 294 -19.64 -22.61 38.35
C GLN A 294 -18.75 -23.10 39.49
N ALA A 295 -17.44 -23.19 39.30
CA ALA A 295 -16.50 -23.71 40.32
C ALA A 295 -15.68 -22.64 41.05
N GLU A 296 -16.09 -21.36 41.05
CA GLU A 296 -15.48 -20.30 41.89
C GLU A 296 -16.61 -19.45 42.53
N GLU A 297 -17.16 -19.94 43.64
CA GLU A 297 -17.67 -19.15 44.76
C GLU A 297 -17.18 -19.77 46.07
#